data_6f9e29c61c107c15b7fbe114eb0b3c94
#
_entry.id   6f9e29c61c107c15b7fbe114eb0b3c94
#
_cell.length_a   1.000
_cell.length_b   1.000
_cell.length_c   1.000
_cell.angle_alpha   90.00
_cell.angle_beta   90.00
_cell.angle_gamma   90.00
#
_symmetry.space_group_name_H-M   'P 1'
#
loop_
_entity.id
_entity.type
_entity.pdbx_description
1 polymer ?
#
loop_
_entity_poly.entity_id
_entity_poly.type
_entity_poly.pdbx_seq_one_letter_code
_entity_poly.pdbx_strand_id
1 'polypeptide(L)'
;MSKSKISRLQAWLHGLIAGLSILGLVGLAGCGGGLVPGAIDASSLRPLPASFLQRQAVAYSPYRSSDRTTETVSKTNIATDLQLLITAGYNLIRVFGSGDADTKKILEVIREQKLDMKVMLGLWMSPKATPDTANQAEMSRGIVLANVYSDIVVAVSVGNETMVNWNTWAPVAPDDMISYIKTVRAQVSQPVTTDDNWAFFANSTGSYKTLDVLKVIDFVSMHTYALADTLYGDKWNWQQTSVASANRATAMMDAALEATKQDYAAVRSYLSTHGFSAMPIIIGETGWKAVASNGETYRAHPVNQKMFLDRLKTWKTASTLSTGPLNVVYFEAFDEPWKGSDDKWGLFTVDRKARYALQSIAGLTTDGTTYASTDAVYYVPAATGSAITANRLNVLSETVVSGEVFPSGALAWNGWQDAGATAYAGESTTEVGEGSKSIEILPVPKSWGWGMTYGSATSFENLSNFTSGHLKFKVKTSYPGKIEVGFLTGDPTRNTASDVYLTIQSGDYGYKNDGTWTQVSIPVSAIAAKAAPAYNQPATVTLNMASVGTLFVIADRYVKTGNTAGATQKFWVDDIQWTRD
;
A
#
# COMPACT_ATOMS: atom_id res chain seq x y z
N MET A 1 -12.13 -27.15 -17.01
CA MET A 1 -13.24 -26.20 -16.87
C MET A 1 -12.86 -25.25 -15.75
N SER A 2 -12.64 -24.00 -15.86
CA SER A 2 -12.88 -22.96 -16.82
C SER A 2 -11.75 -21.93 -16.70
N LYS A 3 -10.92 -21.82 -17.72
CA LYS A 3 -10.00 -20.70 -17.92
C LYS A 3 -10.80 -19.58 -18.59
N SER A 4 -11.16 -18.53 -17.93
CA SER A 4 -11.51 -17.23 -18.57
C SER A 4 -12.23 -16.30 -17.60
N LYS A 5 -11.55 -15.68 -16.67
CA LYS A 5 -12.13 -14.53 -15.93
C LYS A 5 -11.11 -13.44 -15.55
N ILE A 6 -9.89 -13.48 -16.02
CA ILE A 6 -8.89 -12.43 -15.69
C ILE A 6 -8.60 -11.46 -16.85
N SER A 7 -9.11 -11.69 -18.06
CA SER A 7 -8.78 -10.87 -19.23
C SER A 7 -9.83 -9.85 -19.66
N ARG A 8 -10.79 -9.47 -18.83
CA ARG A 8 -11.85 -8.52 -19.21
C ARG A 8 -11.94 -7.22 -18.38
N LEU A 9 -10.91 -6.87 -17.63
CA LEU A 9 -10.91 -5.60 -16.87
C LEU A 9 -10.01 -4.50 -17.49
N GLN A 10 -9.43 -4.69 -18.66
CA GLN A 10 -8.57 -3.69 -19.30
C GLN A 10 -9.18 -2.93 -20.49
N ALA A 11 -10.48 -2.99 -20.71
CA ALA A 11 -11.10 -2.45 -21.92
C ALA A 11 -12.17 -1.34 -21.70
N TRP A 12 -12.13 -0.58 -20.59
CA TRP A 12 -13.11 0.50 -20.38
C TRP A 12 -12.52 1.74 -19.74
N LEU A 13 -11.54 2.39 -20.37
CA LEU A 13 -11.16 3.77 -19.99
C LEU A 13 -10.38 4.48 -21.12
N HIS A 14 -10.94 4.54 -22.33
CA HIS A 14 -10.52 5.53 -23.33
C HIS A 14 -11.76 6.07 -24.04
N GLY A 15 -12.16 7.26 -23.66
CA GLY A 15 -13.17 8.00 -24.42
C GLY A 15 -13.81 9.14 -23.65
N LEU A 16 -13.45 10.34 -24.09
CA LEU A 16 -14.13 11.62 -23.90
C LEU A 16 -13.44 12.67 -23.02
N ILE A 17 -12.47 13.35 -23.64
CA ILE A 17 -12.26 14.77 -23.40
C ILE A 17 -12.34 15.44 -24.79
N ALA A 18 -13.46 16.09 -25.06
CA ALA A 18 -13.59 17.08 -26.11
C ALA A 18 -14.20 18.34 -25.50
N GLY A 19 -13.51 19.45 -25.66
CA GLY A 19 -13.83 20.71 -25.04
C GLY A 19 -15.07 21.40 -25.62
N LEU A 20 -15.61 22.28 -24.83
CA LEU A 20 -16.43 23.39 -25.31
C LEU A 20 -16.16 24.65 -24.48
N SER A 21 -15.50 25.61 -25.10
CA SER A 21 -15.49 27.01 -24.66
C SER A 21 -16.79 27.67 -25.12
N ILE A 22 -17.54 28.29 -24.25
CA ILE A 22 -18.56 29.28 -24.63
C ILE A 22 -18.56 30.45 -23.64
N LEU A 23 -18.55 31.63 -24.25
CA LEU A 23 -18.56 32.98 -23.72
C LEU A 23 -19.75 33.29 -22.79
N GLY A 24 -19.52 34.30 -21.99
CA GLY A 24 -20.41 34.83 -21.01
C GLY A 24 -21.68 35.51 -21.53
N LEU A 25 -22.62 35.60 -20.62
CA LEU A 25 -23.65 36.67 -20.59
C LEU A 25 -23.96 37.04 -19.15
N VAL A 26 -23.77 38.30 -18.87
CA VAL A 26 -24.18 38.96 -17.63
C VAL A 26 -25.71 39.13 -17.67
N GLY A 27 -26.38 38.67 -16.62
CA GLY A 27 -27.80 38.92 -16.41
C GLY A 27 -28.10 39.09 -14.93
N LEU A 28 -28.55 40.25 -14.57
CA LEU A 28 -28.88 40.73 -13.20
C LEU A 28 -30.17 40.08 -12.65
N ALA A 29 -30.10 39.80 -11.35
CA ALA A 29 -31.10 39.96 -10.32
C ALA A 29 -32.41 39.15 -10.39
N GLY A 30 -32.57 38.32 -9.42
CA GLY A 30 -33.86 37.76 -8.98
C GLY A 30 -33.68 37.03 -7.66
N CYS A 31 -33.95 37.72 -6.52
CA CYS A 31 -34.15 37.04 -5.23
C CYS A 31 -35.32 36.08 -5.31
N GLY A 32 -35.04 34.85 -5.44
CA GLY A 32 -35.97 33.76 -5.30
C GLY A 32 -35.23 32.55 -4.72
N GLY A 33 -35.18 32.48 -3.39
CA GLY A 33 -34.67 31.31 -2.68
C GLY A 33 -35.52 30.08 -2.96
N GLY A 34 -35.26 29.45 -4.10
CA GLY A 34 -35.71 28.09 -4.35
C GLY A 34 -34.89 27.15 -3.50
N LEU A 35 -35.48 26.59 -2.45
CA LEU A 35 -34.90 25.48 -1.70
C LEU A 35 -34.61 24.37 -2.68
N VAL A 36 -33.32 24.02 -2.84
CA VAL A 36 -32.90 22.80 -3.54
C VAL A 36 -33.50 21.63 -2.75
N PRO A 37 -34.38 20.79 -3.34
CA PRO A 37 -34.98 19.69 -2.61
C PRO A 37 -33.90 18.75 -2.11
N GLY A 38 -33.70 18.65 -0.79
CA GLY A 38 -32.73 17.77 -0.15
C GLY A 38 -31.56 18.43 0.57
N ALA A 39 -31.43 19.78 0.55
CA ALA A 39 -30.44 20.45 1.35
C ALA A 39 -30.65 20.18 2.85
N ILE A 40 -29.61 19.71 3.55
CA ILE A 40 -29.65 19.63 5.01
C ILE A 40 -29.60 21.07 5.56
N ASP A 41 -30.51 21.34 6.46
CA ASP A 41 -30.37 22.53 7.32
C ASP A 41 -29.09 22.34 8.18
N ALA A 42 -28.12 23.25 8.01
CA ALA A 42 -26.88 23.22 8.77
C ALA A 42 -27.12 23.21 10.30
N SER A 43 -28.27 23.72 10.75
CA SER A 43 -28.69 23.66 12.15
C SER A 43 -29.02 22.24 12.65
N SER A 44 -29.20 21.27 11.76
CA SER A 44 -29.47 19.87 12.11
C SER A 44 -28.20 19.03 12.33
N LEU A 45 -27.03 19.53 11.91
CA LEU A 45 -25.75 18.85 12.10
C LEU A 45 -25.26 19.05 13.53
N ARG A 46 -24.84 17.97 14.18
CA ARG A 46 -24.14 18.06 15.47
C ARG A 46 -22.71 18.51 15.21
N PRO A 47 -22.24 19.62 15.85
CA PRO A 47 -20.92 20.14 15.59
C PRO A 47 -19.82 19.23 16.16
N LEU A 48 -18.71 19.10 15.44
CA LEU A 48 -17.50 18.50 15.99
C LEU A 48 -16.96 19.39 17.12
N PRO A 49 -16.73 18.87 18.34
CA PRO A 49 -16.31 19.69 19.47
C PRO A 49 -14.85 20.15 19.30
N ALA A 50 -14.48 21.24 19.97
CA ALA A 50 -13.11 21.75 19.99
C ALA A 50 -12.10 20.68 20.47
N SER A 51 -12.53 19.82 21.41
CA SER A 51 -11.73 18.68 21.88
C SER A 51 -11.46 17.60 20.84
N PHE A 52 -12.15 17.63 19.70
CA PHE A 52 -11.85 16.83 18.51
C PHE A 52 -10.98 17.63 17.53
N LEU A 53 -11.35 18.86 17.21
CA LEU A 53 -10.74 19.64 16.12
C LEU A 53 -9.31 20.12 16.44
N GLN A 54 -9.01 20.40 17.71
CA GLN A 54 -7.73 20.98 18.15
C GLN A 54 -6.66 19.94 18.47
N ARG A 55 -7.00 18.65 18.48
CA ARG A 55 -6.10 17.56 18.83
C ARG A 55 -5.45 16.93 17.61
N GLN A 56 -4.23 16.41 17.77
CA GLN A 56 -3.63 15.52 16.78
C GLN A 56 -4.22 14.12 16.94
N ALA A 57 -4.66 13.54 15.83
CA ALA A 57 -5.37 12.28 15.85
C ALA A 57 -4.57 11.16 15.16
N VAL A 58 -4.69 9.94 15.68
CA VAL A 58 -4.04 8.74 15.13
C VAL A 58 -4.96 7.53 15.30
N ALA A 59 -4.96 6.63 14.32
CA ALA A 59 -5.63 5.34 14.45
C ALA A 59 -4.86 4.44 15.44
N TYR A 60 -5.58 3.77 16.34
CA TYR A 60 -4.98 2.98 17.39
C TYR A 60 -5.65 1.63 17.58
N SER A 61 -4.82 0.60 17.65
CA SER A 61 -5.17 -0.76 18.03
C SER A 61 -4.17 -1.24 19.11
N PRO A 62 -4.63 -1.92 20.18
CA PRO A 62 -3.75 -2.32 21.28
C PRO A 62 -3.00 -3.63 21.03
N TYR A 63 -3.27 -4.32 19.91
CA TYR A 63 -2.72 -5.65 19.61
C TYR A 63 -1.24 -5.58 19.20
N ARG A 64 -0.48 -6.63 19.59
CA ARG A 64 0.98 -6.70 19.42
C ARG A 64 1.44 -7.97 18.72
N SER A 65 0.61 -9.02 18.71
CA SER A 65 0.98 -10.31 18.13
C SER A 65 0.54 -10.41 16.66
N SER A 66 1.07 -11.40 15.97
CA SER A 66 0.64 -11.75 14.61
C SER A 66 -0.74 -12.45 14.57
N ASP A 67 -1.26 -12.84 15.72
CA ASP A 67 -2.61 -13.41 15.87
C ASP A 67 -3.38 -12.67 16.97
N ARG A 68 -4.15 -11.66 16.58
CA ARG A 68 -4.99 -10.88 17.50
C ARG A 68 -6.15 -11.67 18.10
N THR A 69 -6.51 -12.82 17.53
CA THR A 69 -7.67 -13.60 17.99
C THR A 69 -7.37 -14.35 19.29
N THR A 70 -6.10 -14.66 19.52
CA THR A 70 -5.62 -15.34 20.74
C THR A 70 -4.96 -14.38 21.72
N GLU A 71 -4.69 -13.15 21.31
CA GLU A 71 -4.00 -12.17 22.17
C GLU A 71 -4.91 -11.61 23.26
N THR A 72 -4.44 -11.67 24.50
CA THR A 72 -5.10 -11.02 25.63
C THR A 72 -4.55 -9.61 25.85
N VAL A 73 -5.32 -8.61 25.43
CA VAL A 73 -4.99 -7.20 25.63
C VAL A 73 -4.99 -6.84 27.12
N SER A 74 -3.89 -6.27 27.63
CA SER A 74 -3.77 -5.83 29.02
C SER A 74 -3.92 -4.32 29.18
N LYS A 75 -4.53 -3.87 30.29
CA LYS A 75 -4.62 -2.44 30.64
C LYS A 75 -3.23 -1.80 30.81
N THR A 76 -2.24 -2.55 31.30
CA THR A 76 -0.85 -2.07 31.44
C THR A 76 -0.24 -1.72 30.08
N ASN A 77 -0.42 -2.60 29.08
CA ASN A 77 0.05 -2.34 27.72
C ASN A 77 -0.66 -1.13 27.10
N ILE A 78 -1.99 -1.03 27.26
CA ILE A 78 -2.76 0.13 26.81
C ILE A 78 -2.24 1.41 27.44
N ALA A 79 -2.03 1.42 28.76
CA ALA A 79 -1.51 2.60 29.48
C ALA A 79 -0.15 3.05 28.93
N THR A 80 0.73 2.11 28.68
CA THR A 80 2.05 2.37 28.06
C THR A 80 1.89 2.97 26.65
N ASP A 81 1.04 2.39 25.82
CA ASP A 81 0.80 2.85 24.46
C ASP A 81 0.22 4.29 24.45
N LEU A 82 -0.81 4.54 25.28
CA LEU A 82 -1.43 5.87 25.36
C LEU A 82 -0.47 6.93 25.87
N GLN A 83 0.39 6.59 26.83
CA GLN A 83 1.41 7.51 27.32
C GLN A 83 2.46 7.85 26.26
N LEU A 84 2.87 6.87 25.43
CA LEU A 84 3.75 7.09 24.29
C LEU A 84 3.09 8.03 23.27
N LEU A 85 1.79 7.81 22.96
CA LEU A 85 1.05 8.67 22.04
C LEU A 85 0.93 10.10 22.57
N ILE A 86 0.63 10.28 23.85
CA ILE A 86 0.58 11.62 24.48
C ILE A 86 1.96 12.29 24.40
N THR A 87 3.04 11.57 24.71
CA THR A 87 4.41 12.09 24.58
C THR A 87 4.74 12.48 23.14
N ALA A 88 4.23 11.73 22.16
CA ALA A 88 4.37 12.04 20.74
C ALA A 88 3.46 13.20 20.25
N GLY A 89 2.61 13.75 21.13
CA GLY A 89 1.68 14.84 20.82
C GLY A 89 0.33 14.40 20.26
N TYR A 90 0.04 13.10 20.25
CA TYR A 90 -1.24 12.53 19.84
C TYR A 90 -2.14 12.34 21.04
N ASN A 91 -3.22 13.08 21.10
CA ASN A 91 -4.17 13.06 22.22
C ASN A 91 -5.64 12.92 21.78
N LEU A 92 -5.82 12.42 20.57
CA LEU A 92 -7.07 11.90 20.02
C LEU A 92 -6.75 10.58 19.32
N ILE A 93 -7.42 9.51 19.68
CA ILE A 93 -7.31 8.22 19.01
C ILE A 93 -8.62 7.86 18.32
N ARG A 94 -8.51 7.19 17.16
CA ARG A 94 -9.63 6.49 16.54
C ARG A 94 -9.46 5.00 16.79
N VAL A 95 -10.52 4.35 17.29
CA VAL A 95 -10.61 2.90 17.48
C VAL A 95 -11.68 2.32 16.55
N PHE A 96 -11.61 1.02 16.25
CA PHE A 96 -12.34 0.42 15.13
C PHE A 96 -13.57 -0.39 15.53
N GLY A 97 -13.77 -0.67 16.79
CA GLY A 97 -14.90 -1.47 17.29
C GLY A 97 -15.22 -1.15 18.74
N SER A 98 -16.32 -1.72 19.26
CA SER A 98 -16.81 -1.51 20.62
C SER A 98 -16.52 -2.67 21.57
N GLY A 99 -15.50 -3.47 21.28
CA GLY A 99 -15.18 -4.69 22.02
C GLY A 99 -14.89 -4.49 23.51
N ASP A 100 -15.35 -5.42 24.35
CA ASP A 100 -15.03 -5.43 25.79
C ASP A 100 -13.57 -5.82 26.03
N ALA A 101 -12.96 -6.60 25.12
CA ALA A 101 -11.60 -7.09 25.25
C ALA A 101 -10.54 -6.01 24.97
N ASP A 102 -10.89 -4.96 24.23
CA ASP A 102 -10.01 -3.92 23.76
C ASP A 102 -10.54 -2.50 24.04
N THR A 103 -11.52 -2.02 23.28
CA THR A 103 -12.00 -0.62 23.35
C THR A 103 -12.52 -0.22 24.72
N LYS A 104 -13.29 -1.08 25.40
CA LYS A 104 -13.73 -0.80 26.77
C LYS A 104 -12.56 -0.64 27.71
N LYS A 105 -11.53 -1.50 27.62
CA LYS A 105 -10.30 -1.38 28.43
C LYS A 105 -9.54 -0.09 28.12
N ILE A 106 -9.52 0.36 26.86
CA ILE A 106 -8.92 1.65 26.49
C ILE A 106 -9.61 2.79 27.21
N LEU A 107 -10.94 2.85 27.16
CA LEU A 107 -11.74 3.88 27.82
C LEU A 107 -11.59 3.84 29.35
N GLU A 108 -11.55 2.64 29.95
CA GLU A 108 -11.29 2.44 31.36
C GLU A 108 -9.91 3.00 31.76
N VAL A 109 -8.84 2.67 31.01
CA VAL A 109 -7.48 3.17 31.27
C VAL A 109 -7.42 4.69 31.19
N ILE A 110 -8.02 5.29 30.15
CA ILE A 110 -8.07 6.76 30.01
C ILE A 110 -8.71 7.40 31.25
N ARG A 111 -9.83 6.85 31.72
CA ARG A 111 -10.56 7.36 32.87
C ARG A 111 -9.82 7.11 34.20
N GLU A 112 -9.37 5.88 34.42
CA GLU A 112 -8.69 5.48 35.67
C GLU A 112 -7.39 6.27 35.88
N GLN A 113 -6.62 6.49 34.82
CA GLN A 113 -5.35 7.21 34.88
C GLN A 113 -5.49 8.71 34.59
N LYS A 114 -6.71 9.20 34.30
CA LYS A 114 -7.01 10.60 33.99
C LYS A 114 -6.15 11.15 32.84
N LEU A 115 -5.95 10.33 31.81
CA LEU A 115 -5.14 10.72 30.66
C LEU A 115 -5.84 11.81 29.84
N ASP A 116 -5.07 12.81 29.39
CA ASP A 116 -5.58 13.81 28.42
C ASP A 116 -5.68 13.19 27.01
N MET A 117 -6.58 12.24 26.88
CA MET A 117 -6.86 11.52 25.63
C MET A 117 -8.35 11.55 25.34
N LYS A 118 -8.71 11.82 24.07
CA LYS A 118 -10.08 11.69 23.56
C LYS A 118 -10.16 10.55 22.55
N VAL A 119 -11.39 10.10 22.28
CA VAL A 119 -11.63 8.93 21.43
C VAL A 119 -12.70 9.26 20.39
N MET A 120 -12.42 8.97 19.12
CA MET A 120 -13.39 8.70 18.08
C MET A 120 -13.69 7.21 18.12
N LEU A 121 -14.91 6.86 18.53
CA LEU A 121 -15.33 5.48 18.73
C LEU A 121 -15.84 4.90 17.41
N GLY A 122 -15.15 3.92 16.85
CA GLY A 122 -15.63 3.12 15.72
C GLY A 122 -16.53 1.99 16.18
N LEU A 123 -17.53 1.67 15.36
CA LEU A 123 -18.39 0.49 15.49
C LEU A 123 -18.20 -0.38 14.26
N TRP A 124 -17.68 -1.58 14.45
CA TRP A 124 -17.39 -2.49 13.33
C TRP A 124 -18.66 -3.14 12.80
N MET A 125 -19.10 -2.71 11.60
CA MET A 125 -20.24 -3.32 10.94
C MET A 125 -19.77 -4.42 9.96
N SER A 126 -20.52 -5.53 9.95
CA SER A 126 -20.29 -6.68 9.08
C SER A 126 -21.47 -6.86 8.11
N PRO A 127 -21.31 -7.68 7.04
CA PRO A 127 -22.45 -8.04 6.20
C PRO A 127 -23.62 -8.55 7.04
N LYS A 128 -24.81 -8.01 6.75
CA LYS A 128 -26.01 -8.30 7.53
C LYS A 128 -26.37 -9.78 7.44
N ALA A 129 -26.44 -10.43 8.59
CA ALA A 129 -26.96 -11.79 8.72
C ALA A 129 -28.46 -11.79 9.10
N THR A 130 -29.10 -12.95 9.06
CA THR A 130 -30.48 -13.11 9.53
C THR A 130 -30.52 -14.24 10.57
N PRO A 131 -30.70 -13.92 11.88
CA PRO A 131 -30.84 -12.59 12.46
C PRO A 131 -29.53 -11.80 12.51
N ASP A 132 -29.61 -10.48 12.52
CA ASP A 132 -28.47 -9.54 12.52
C ASP A 132 -27.93 -9.28 13.95
N THR A 133 -27.60 -10.36 14.65
CA THR A 133 -27.23 -10.31 16.07
C THR A 133 -25.87 -9.66 16.31
N ALA A 134 -24.91 -9.83 15.40
CA ALA A 134 -23.55 -9.30 15.55
C ALA A 134 -23.54 -7.76 15.49
N ASN A 135 -24.16 -7.17 14.45
CA ASN A 135 -24.24 -5.72 14.30
C ASN A 135 -25.08 -5.08 15.41
N GLN A 136 -26.19 -5.72 15.81
CA GLN A 136 -27.01 -5.25 16.94
C GLN A 136 -26.23 -5.23 18.25
N ALA A 137 -25.44 -6.27 18.53
CA ALA A 137 -24.59 -6.34 19.72
C ALA A 137 -23.48 -5.27 19.68
N GLU A 138 -22.85 -5.06 18.52
CA GLU A 138 -21.83 -4.04 18.32
C GLU A 138 -22.38 -2.63 18.57
N MET A 139 -23.52 -2.29 17.95
CA MET A 139 -24.19 -1.01 18.17
C MET A 139 -24.58 -0.82 19.65
N SER A 140 -25.16 -1.84 20.28
CA SER A 140 -25.58 -1.76 21.68
C SER A 140 -24.41 -1.48 22.63
N ARG A 141 -23.29 -2.18 22.45
CA ARG A 141 -22.07 -1.90 23.22
C ARG A 141 -21.54 -0.48 22.97
N GLY A 142 -21.45 -0.09 21.68
CA GLY A 142 -20.97 1.23 21.30
C GLY A 142 -21.79 2.37 21.87
N ILE A 143 -23.13 2.27 21.83
CA ILE A 143 -24.05 3.24 22.43
C ILE A 143 -23.82 3.35 23.95
N VAL A 144 -23.68 2.21 24.64
CA VAL A 144 -23.36 2.20 26.09
C VAL A 144 -22.01 2.88 26.36
N LEU A 145 -20.96 2.53 25.61
CA LEU A 145 -19.63 3.13 25.78
C LEU A 145 -19.65 4.63 25.50
N ALA A 146 -20.29 5.08 24.41
CA ALA A 146 -20.39 6.50 24.07
C ALA A 146 -21.09 7.31 25.17
N ASN A 147 -22.15 6.77 25.76
CA ASN A 147 -22.90 7.45 26.83
C ASN A 147 -22.18 7.41 28.17
N VAL A 148 -21.63 6.25 28.56
CA VAL A 148 -20.91 6.09 29.83
C VAL A 148 -19.62 6.93 29.84
N TYR A 149 -18.92 7.02 28.71
CA TYR A 149 -17.66 7.74 28.55
C TYR A 149 -17.82 9.02 27.73
N SER A 150 -18.94 9.73 27.88
CA SER A 150 -19.27 10.93 27.10
C SER A 150 -18.27 12.09 27.27
N ASP A 151 -17.50 12.08 28.36
CA ASP A 151 -16.40 13.01 28.62
C ASP A 151 -15.11 12.64 27.82
N ILE A 152 -14.99 11.40 27.35
CA ILE A 152 -13.83 10.86 26.61
C ILE A 152 -14.17 10.65 25.11
N VAL A 153 -15.32 10.04 24.83
CA VAL A 153 -15.80 9.79 23.47
C VAL A 153 -16.37 11.07 22.88
N VAL A 154 -15.72 11.63 21.87
CA VAL A 154 -16.06 12.95 21.29
C VAL A 154 -16.68 12.86 19.90
N ALA A 155 -16.66 11.69 19.26
CA ALA A 155 -17.34 11.38 18.00
C ALA A 155 -17.57 9.87 17.91
N VAL A 156 -18.57 9.45 17.11
CA VAL A 156 -18.86 8.03 16.86
C VAL A 156 -18.88 7.79 15.35
N SER A 157 -18.22 6.72 14.90
CA SER A 157 -18.26 6.27 13.51
C SER A 157 -18.90 4.88 13.41
N VAL A 158 -19.85 4.72 12.50
CA VAL A 158 -20.57 3.47 12.26
C VAL A 158 -20.13 2.86 10.95
N GLY A 159 -19.40 1.75 10.99
CA GLY A 159 -18.78 1.08 9.83
C GLY A 159 -17.40 1.62 9.47
N ASN A 160 -16.65 0.80 8.74
CA ASN A 160 -15.31 1.11 8.22
C ASN A 160 -15.17 0.54 6.81
N GLU A 161 -15.10 1.41 5.80
CA GLU A 161 -14.96 1.06 4.36
C GLU A 161 -15.97 0.00 3.88
N THR A 162 -17.22 0.15 4.28
CA THR A 162 -18.25 -0.87 4.06
C THR A 162 -19.01 -0.72 2.74
N MET A 163 -18.98 0.48 2.12
CA MET A 163 -19.90 0.82 1.02
C MET A 163 -19.20 1.01 -0.34
N VAL A 164 -17.87 0.97 -0.40
CA VAL A 164 -17.15 0.97 -1.70
C VAL A 164 -17.31 -0.38 -2.40
N ASN A 165 -17.43 -0.35 -3.73
CA ASN A 165 -17.75 -1.54 -4.53
C ASN A 165 -16.60 -2.55 -4.67
N TRP A 166 -15.37 -2.17 -4.34
CA TRP A 166 -14.22 -3.08 -4.30
C TRP A 166 -14.02 -3.77 -2.95
N ASN A 167 -14.75 -3.34 -1.90
CA ASN A 167 -14.73 -4.06 -0.63
C ASN A 167 -15.44 -5.41 -0.79
N THR A 168 -14.66 -6.48 -0.79
CA THR A 168 -15.16 -7.85 -0.85
C THR A 168 -15.17 -8.56 0.50
N TRP A 169 -14.62 -7.93 1.54
CA TRP A 169 -14.41 -8.52 2.86
C TRP A 169 -15.61 -8.37 3.77
N ALA A 170 -16.15 -7.17 3.86
CA ALA A 170 -17.24 -6.85 4.75
C ALA A 170 -18.19 -5.82 4.11
N PRO A 171 -18.72 -6.07 2.89
CA PRO A 171 -19.64 -5.13 2.26
C PRO A 171 -20.95 -5.09 3.03
N VAL A 172 -21.40 -3.87 3.36
CA VAL A 172 -22.71 -3.64 3.97
C VAL A 172 -23.57 -2.82 3.02
N ALA A 173 -24.78 -3.25 2.77
CA ALA A 173 -25.69 -2.52 1.90
C ALA A 173 -25.92 -1.10 2.45
N PRO A 174 -25.88 -0.04 1.62
CA PRO A 174 -26.08 1.34 2.08
C PRO A 174 -27.36 1.57 2.86
N ASP A 175 -28.47 0.85 2.53
CA ASP A 175 -29.73 0.96 3.27
C ASP A 175 -29.63 0.40 4.70
N ASP A 176 -28.87 -0.67 4.88
CA ASP A 176 -28.59 -1.21 6.21
C ASP A 176 -27.67 -0.26 6.99
N MET A 177 -26.63 0.29 6.35
CA MET A 177 -25.75 1.30 6.97
C MET A 177 -26.54 2.54 7.41
N ILE A 178 -27.43 3.05 6.58
CA ILE A 178 -28.32 4.17 6.92
C ILE A 178 -29.17 3.83 8.16
N SER A 179 -29.69 2.61 8.23
CA SER A 179 -30.47 2.14 9.39
C SER A 179 -29.62 2.08 10.67
N TYR A 180 -28.39 1.54 10.58
CA TYR A 180 -27.46 1.46 11.72
C TYR A 180 -27.04 2.86 12.19
N ILE A 181 -26.66 3.75 11.27
CA ILE A 181 -26.28 5.13 11.59
C ILE A 181 -27.45 5.86 12.31
N LYS A 182 -28.66 5.75 11.78
CA LYS A 182 -29.86 6.34 12.43
C LYS A 182 -30.10 5.80 13.83
N THR A 183 -29.94 4.48 14.02
CA THR A 183 -30.12 3.81 15.31
C THR A 183 -29.11 4.32 16.34
N VAL A 184 -27.85 4.41 15.98
CA VAL A 184 -26.81 4.93 16.87
C VAL A 184 -27.02 6.42 17.13
N ARG A 185 -27.23 7.21 16.07
CA ARG A 185 -27.42 8.66 16.18
C ARG A 185 -28.58 9.05 17.08
N ALA A 186 -29.64 8.27 17.09
CA ALA A 186 -30.81 8.53 17.97
C ALA A 186 -30.51 8.32 19.47
N GLN A 187 -29.43 7.60 19.82
CA GLN A 187 -29.17 7.15 21.20
C GLN A 187 -27.89 7.72 21.82
N VAL A 188 -27.10 8.49 21.06
CA VAL A 188 -25.89 9.16 21.55
C VAL A 188 -25.98 10.67 21.34
N SER A 189 -25.23 11.44 22.13
CA SER A 189 -25.16 12.92 22.01
C SER A 189 -24.03 13.38 21.09
N GLN A 190 -23.02 12.55 20.88
CA GLN A 190 -21.86 12.85 20.06
C GLN A 190 -22.26 13.01 18.58
N PRO A 191 -21.50 13.79 17.78
CA PRO A 191 -21.65 13.74 16.33
C PRO A 191 -21.32 12.35 15.78
N VAL A 192 -22.13 11.90 14.82
CA VAL A 192 -22.08 10.54 14.25
C VAL A 192 -21.74 10.62 12.76
N THR A 193 -20.87 9.73 12.32
CA THR A 193 -20.46 9.57 10.93
C THR A 193 -20.38 8.09 10.53
N THR A 194 -19.93 7.84 9.33
CA THR A 194 -19.36 6.57 8.87
C THR A 194 -17.98 6.85 8.27
N ASP A 195 -17.07 5.90 8.41
CA ASP A 195 -15.74 5.95 7.79
C ASP A 195 -15.78 5.18 6.47
N ASP A 196 -15.48 5.85 5.36
CA ASP A 196 -15.41 5.19 4.06
C ASP A 196 -14.42 5.89 3.12
N ASN A 197 -14.08 5.24 2.03
CA ASN A 197 -13.16 5.78 1.04
C ASN A 197 -13.72 7.07 0.40
N TRP A 198 -12.82 8.00 0.04
CA TRP A 198 -13.17 9.25 -0.65
C TRP A 198 -14.05 9.02 -1.89
N ALA A 199 -13.82 7.92 -2.61
CA ALA A 199 -14.56 7.59 -3.83
C ALA A 199 -16.06 7.37 -3.57
N PHE A 200 -16.43 6.81 -2.40
CA PHE A 200 -17.81 6.73 -1.96
C PHE A 200 -18.40 8.13 -1.72
N PHE A 201 -17.71 8.97 -0.95
CA PHE A 201 -18.22 10.30 -0.61
C PHE A 201 -18.25 11.28 -1.79
N ALA A 202 -17.37 11.11 -2.77
CA ALA A 202 -17.41 11.85 -4.04
C ALA A 202 -18.39 11.27 -5.05
N ASN A 203 -19.02 10.12 -4.76
CA ASN A 203 -19.84 9.34 -5.70
C ASN A 203 -19.11 9.10 -7.04
N SER A 204 -17.84 8.69 -6.98
CA SER A 204 -16.92 8.64 -8.12
C SER A 204 -17.39 7.74 -9.28
N THR A 205 -18.24 6.76 -8.98
CA THR A 205 -18.83 5.86 -10.00
C THR A 205 -20.19 6.36 -10.53
N GLY A 206 -20.77 7.40 -9.90
CA GLY A 206 -22.13 7.85 -10.17
C GLY A 206 -23.24 6.92 -9.67
N SER A 207 -22.89 5.79 -9.04
CA SER A 207 -23.85 4.73 -8.65
C SER A 207 -23.97 4.53 -7.13
N TYR A 208 -23.14 5.18 -6.33
CA TYR A 208 -23.23 5.07 -4.87
C TYR A 208 -24.43 5.81 -4.30
N LYS A 209 -25.02 5.29 -3.23
CA LYS A 209 -26.10 5.96 -2.48
C LYS A 209 -25.58 7.06 -1.54
N THR A 210 -24.58 7.80 -1.96
CA THR A 210 -23.89 8.82 -1.16
C THR A 210 -24.86 9.84 -0.57
N LEU A 211 -25.78 10.37 -1.37
CA LEU A 211 -26.74 11.38 -0.91
C LEU A 211 -27.61 10.92 0.26
N ASP A 212 -28.00 9.66 0.27
CA ASP A 212 -28.87 9.14 1.33
C ASP A 212 -28.09 8.93 2.64
N VAL A 213 -26.81 8.56 2.54
CA VAL A 213 -25.91 8.48 3.69
C VAL A 213 -25.60 9.88 4.23
N LEU A 214 -25.32 10.87 3.38
CA LEU A 214 -25.07 12.25 3.80
C LEU A 214 -26.21 12.88 4.62
N LYS A 215 -27.46 12.45 4.39
CA LYS A 215 -28.63 12.94 5.15
C LYS A 215 -28.69 12.43 6.58
N VAL A 216 -27.88 11.44 6.94
CA VAL A 216 -27.97 10.77 8.27
C VAL A 216 -26.69 10.90 9.10
N ILE A 217 -25.63 11.48 8.55
CA ILE A 217 -24.36 11.73 9.26
C ILE A 217 -24.21 13.20 9.61
N ASP A 218 -23.36 13.51 10.58
CA ASP A 218 -23.06 14.87 11.05
C ASP A 218 -21.81 15.46 10.37
N PHE A 219 -20.91 14.64 9.88
CA PHE A 219 -19.68 15.04 9.17
C PHE A 219 -19.20 13.88 8.29
N VAL A 220 -18.39 14.19 7.28
CA VAL A 220 -17.71 13.21 6.44
C VAL A 220 -16.40 12.81 7.06
N SER A 221 -16.15 11.50 7.18
CA SER A 221 -14.86 10.91 7.55
C SER A 221 -14.35 10.08 6.37
N MET A 222 -13.55 10.73 5.50
CA MET A 222 -13.06 10.11 4.28
C MET A 222 -11.70 9.45 4.47
N HIS A 223 -11.48 8.30 3.81
CA HIS A 223 -10.18 7.65 3.70
C HIS A 223 -9.54 7.95 2.35
N THR A 224 -8.25 8.22 2.34
CA THR A 224 -7.46 8.48 1.13
C THR A 224 -6.01 8.06 1.32
N TYR A 225 -5.47 7.27 0.39
CA TYR A 225 -4.15 6.67 0.50
C TYR A 225 -3.34 6.86 -0.78
N ALA A 226 -2.66 8.00 -0.93
CA ALA A 226 -1.82 8.27 -2.10
C ALA A 226 -0.76 7.17 -2.34
N LEU A 227 -0.22 6.55 -1.28
CA LEU A 227 0.73 5.44 -1.41
C LEU A 227 0.10 4.22 -2.11
N ALA A 228 -1.09 3.81 -1.68
CA ALA A 228 -1.78 2.63 -2.21
C ALA A 228 -2.40 2.88 -3.60
N ASP A 229 -2.86 4.07 -3.86
CA ASP A 229 -3.54 4.44 -5.11
C ASP A 229 -2.65 4.31 -6.36
N THR A 230 -1.34 4.25 -6.20
CA THR A 230 -0.39 3.97 -7.28
C THR A 230 -0.35 2.49 -7.68
N LEU A 231 -0.83 1.56 -6.83
CA LEU A 231 -0.89 0.13 -7.13
C LEU A 231 -2.05 -0.22 -8.07
N TYR A 232 -3.12 0.57 -8.05
CA TYR A 232 -4.36 0.30 -8.77
C TYR A 232 -4.59 1.21 -9.98
N GLY A 233 -3.59 1.97 -10.37
CA GLY A 233 -3.60 2.86 -11.53
C GLY A 233 -2.76 4.12 -11.26
N ASP A 234 -2.26 4.72 -12.33
CA ASP A 234 -1.44 5.94 -12.25
C ASP A 234 -2.32 7.18 -11.97
N LYS A 235 -2.92 7.26 -10.79
CA LYS A 235 -3.72 8.43 -10.39
C LYS A 235 -2.88 9.70 -10.25
N TRP A 236 -1.59 9.54 -9.98
CA TRP A 236 -0.68 10.66 -9.83
C TRP A 236 0.74 10.25 -10.25
N ASN A 237 1.54 11.21 -10.69
CA ASN A 237 2.91 10.97 -11.13
C ASN A 237 3.85 10.82 -9.92
N TRP A 238 3.89 9.62 -9.32
CA TRP A 238 4.78 9.32 -8.20
C TRP A 238 6.26 9.22 -8.61
N GLN A 239 6.55 8.89 -9.85
CA GLN A 239 7.91 8.65 -10.34
C GLN A 239 8.71 9.95 -10.51
N GLN A 240 8.04 11.07 -10.79
CA GLN A 240 8.68 12.39 -10.95
C GLN A 240 9.88 12.38 -11.90
N THR A 241 9.80 11.65 -13.00
CA THR A 241 10.93 11.39 -13.92
C THR A 241 11.48 12.65 -14.58
N SER A 242 10.68 13.70 -14.73
CA SER A 242 11.10 15.00 -15.26
C SER A 242 11.86 15.88 -14.24
N VAL A 243 11.84 15.51 -12.95
CA VAL A 243 12.48 16.27 -11.88
C VAL A 243 13.93 15.79 -11.72
N ALA A 244 14.85 16.73 -11.46
CA ALA A 244 16.25 16.40 -11.19
C ALA A 244 16.34 15.44 -9.98
N SER A 245 17.24 14.46 -10.05
CA SER A 245 17.39 13.37 -9.08
C SER A 245 17.46 13.87 -7.62
N ALA A 246 18.22 14.92 -7.34
CA ALA A 246 18.36 15.48 -6.00
C ALA A 246 17.06 16.02 -5.38
N ASN A 247 16.07 16.37 -6.20
CA ASN A 247 14.79 16.97 -5.76
C ASN A 247 13.62 15.99 -5.90
N ARG A 248 13.85 14.81 -6.45
CA ARG A 248 12.79 13.89 -6.88
C ARG A 248 11.97 13.34 -5.71
N ALA A 249 12.62 13.00 -4.60
CA ALA A 249 11.92 12.53 -3.40
C ALA A 249 10.98 13.60 -2.82
N THR A 250 11.45 14.85 -2.74
CA THR A 250 10.63 15.99 -2.30
C THR A 250 9.44 16.19 -3.23
N ALA A 251 9.68 16.20 -4.55
CA ALA A 251 8.61 16.35 -5.55
C ALA A 251 7.59 15.21 -5.50
N MET A 252 8.03 13.97 -5.25
CA MET A 252 7.13 12.83 -5.06
C MET A 252 6.21 13.04 -3.85
N MET A 253 6.75 13.51 -2.72
CA MET A 253 5.95 13.75 -1.53
C MET A 253 5.02 14.95 -1.68
N ASP A 254 5.42 15.99 -2.43
CA ASP A 254 4.53 17.09 -2.78
C ASP A 254 3.37 16.62 -3.66
N ALA A 255 3.67 15.79 -4.66
CA ALA A 255 2.66 15.19 -5.54
C ALA A 255 1.71 14.23 -4.79
N ALA A 256 2.21 13.49 -3.80
CA ALA A 256 1.39 12.62 -2.95
C ALA A 256 0.38 13.43 -2.12
N LEU A 257 0.83 14.55 -1.52
CA LEU A 257 -0.10 15.44 -0.82
C LEU A 257 -1.11 16.04 -1.78
N GLU A 258 -0.69 16.44 -2.98
CA GLU A 258 -1.60 17.01 -3.97
C GLU A 258 -2.65 16.00 -4.43
N ALA A 259 -2.29 14.73 -4.62
CA ALA A 259 -3.26 13.65 -4.89
C ALA A 259 -4.29 13.52 -3.75
N THR A 260 -3.85 13.55 -2.50
CA THR A 260 -4.74 13.55 -1.32
C THR A 260 -5.68 14.77 -1.30
N LYS A 261 -5.18 15.95 -1.70
CA LYS A 261 -6.00 17.17 -1.82
C LYS A 261 -7.02 17.09 -2.95
N GLN A 262 -6.69 16.41 -4.06
CA GLN A 262 -7.60 16.19 -5.17
C GLN A 262 -8.78 15.30 -4.75
N ASP A 263 -8.51 14.24 -3.98
CA ASP A 263 -9.56 13.39 -3.41
C ASP A 263 -10.48 14.20 -2.48
N TYR A 264 -9.89 15.01 -1.58
CA TYR A 264 -10.67 15.93 -0.74
C TYR A 264 -11.51 16.91 -1.57
N ALA A 265 -10.94 17.51 -2.61
CA ALA A 265 -11.62 18.46 -3.47
C ALA A 265 -12.79 17.81 -4.22
N ALA A 266 -12.65 16.57 -4.66
CA ALA A 266 -13.74 15.80 -5.28
C ALA A 266 -14.91 15.61 -4.30
N VAL A 267 -14.64 15.21 -3.05
CA VAL A 267 -15.67 15.08 -2.01
C VAL A 267 -16.31 16.45 -1.71
N ARG A 268 -15.52 17.50 -1.51
CA ARG A 268 -16.03 18.85 -1.23
C ARG A 268 -16.90 19.38 -2.38
N SER A 269 -16.50 19.15 -3.61
CA SER A 269 -17.28 19.53 -4.81
C SER A 269 -18.62 18.81 -4.85
N TYR A 270 -18.64 17.50 -4.58
CA TYR A 270 -19.88 16.74 -4.54
C TYR A 270 -20.83 17.25 -3.46
N LEU A 271 -20.34 17.47 -2.24
CA LEU A 271 -21.11 18.05 -1.14
C LEU A 271 -21.70 19.41 -1.52
N SER A 272 -20.87 20.29 -2.09
CA SER A 272 -21.31 21.67 -2.44
C SER A 272 -22.40 21.66 -3.51
N THR A 273 -22.26 20.80 -4.52
CA THR A 273 -23.22 20.67 -5.63
C THR A 273 -24.58 20.13 -5.17
N HIS A 274 -24.59 19.34 -4.10
CA HIS A 274 -25.80 18.69 -3.62
C HIS A 274 -26.39 19.28 -2.34
N GLY A 275 -25.98 20.50 -1.98
CA GLY A 275 -26.59 21.23 -0.86
C GLY A 275 -26.01 20.91 0.53
N PHE A 276 -24.84 20.25 0.59
CA PHE A 276 -24.14 19.88 1.83
C PHE A 276 -22.88 20.74 2.08
N SER A 277 -22.82 21.95 1.56
CA SER A 277 -21.62 22.81 1.65
C SER A 277 -21.17 23.10 3.10
N ALA A 278 -22.12 23.12 4.05
CA ALA A 278 -21.85 23.31 5.47
C ALA A 278 -21.34 22.05 6.19
N MET A 279 -21.39 20.87 5.56
CA MET A 279 -20.98 19.61 6.20
C MET A 279 -19.46 19.57 6.40
N PRO A 280 -18.97 19.34 7.64
CA PRO A 280 -17.55 19.19 7.91
C PRO A 280 -16.96 17.96 7.20
N ILE A 281 -15.70 18.04 6.78
CA ILE A 281 -14.91 16.89 6.30
C ILE A 281 -13.69 16.75 7.20
N ILE A 282 -13.44 15.54 7.64
CA ILE A 282 -12.15 15.10 8.18
C ILE A 282 -11.56 14.03 7.27
N ILE A 283 -10.26 13.83 7.35
CA ILE A 283 -9.63 12.62 6.83
C ILE A 283 -9.64 11.60 7.97
N GLY A 284 -10.49 10.56 7.85
CA GLY A 284 -10.65 9.49 8.84
C GLY A 284 -9.51 8.50 8.84
N GLU A 285 -8.86 8.33 7.67
CA GLU A 285 -7.62 7.58 7.52
C GLU A 285 -6.78 8.11 6.37
N THR A 286 -5.49 8.26 6.61
CA THR A 286 -4.43 8.41 5.63
C THR A 286 -3.08 8.12 6.28
N GLY A 287 -2.11 7.65 5.51
CA GLY A 287 -0.80 7.31 6.06
C GLY A 287 0.24 7.03 4.99
N TRP A 288 1.43 6.65 5.46
CA TRP A 288 2.55 6.26 4.59
C TRP A 288 3.32 5.12 5.25
N LYS A 289 3.59 4.03 4.51
CA LYS A 289 4.38 2.92 5.04
C LYS A 289 5.84 3.33 5.27
N ALA A 290 6.40 2.88 6.38
CA ALA A 290 7.83 3.02 6.65
C ALA A 290 8.66 1.94 5.95
N VAL A 291 8.06 0.76 5.69
CA VAL A 291 8.70 -0.38 5.02
C VAL A 291 7.78 -0.89 3.93
N ALA A 292 8.34 -1.17 2.76
CA ALA A 292 7.59 -1.70 1.63
C ALA A 292 7.18 -3.16 1.84
N SER A 293 6.03 -3.54 1.30
CA SER A 293 5.53 -4.92 1.35
C SER A 293 4.75 -5.36 0.12
N ASN A 294 4.21 -4.45 -0.67
CA ASN A 294 3.30 -4.75 -1.80
C ASN A 294 3.56 -3.88 -3.03
N GLY A 295 4.80 -3.79 -3.50
CA GLY A 295 5.13 -2.94 -4.65
C GLY A 295 5.30 -1.46 -4.31
N GLU A 296 5.29 -1.10 -3.02
CA GLU A 296 5.62 0.25 -2.56
C GLU A 296 7.14 0.48 -2.42
N THR A 297 7.96 -0.44 -2.90
CA THR A 297 9.42 -0.45 -2.79
C THR A 297 10.07 0.87 -3.20
N TYR A 298 9.48 1.57 -4.15
CA TYR A 298 9.98 2.86 -4.64
C TYR A 298 9.52 4.06 -3.80
N ARG A 299 8.65 3.87 -2.83
CA ARG A 299 7.97 4.95 -2.10
C ARG A 299 7.99 4.78 -0.59
N ALA A 300 7.83 3.54 -0.09
CA ALA A 300 7.81 3.27 1.34
C ALA A 300 9.21 3.40 1.95
N HIS A 301 9.36 4.32 2.88
CA HIS A 301 10.59 4.55 3.63
C HIS A 301 10.32 5.44 4.85
N PRO A 302 11.04 5.29 5.98
CA PRO A 302 10.83 6.12 7.18
C PRO A 302 10.98 7.62 6.93
N VAL A 303 11.90 8.04 6.06
CA VAL A 303 12.08 9.46 5.68
C VAL A 303 10.87 9.96 4.88
N ASN A 304 10.36 9.15 3.93
CA ASN A 304 9.17 9.49 3.16
C ASN A 304 7.94 9.57 4.06
N GLN A 305 7.80 8.64 5.01
CA GLN A 305 6.74 8.65 6.02
C GLN A 305 6.74 9.99 6.79
N LYS A 306 7.92 10.43 7.26
CA LYS A 306 8.05 11.74 7.92
C LYS A 306 7.66 12.89 7.00
N MET A 307 8.16 12.89 5.77
CA MET A 307 7.85 13.97 4.80
C MET A 307 6.35 14.07 4.52
N PHE A 308 5.65 12.94 4.40
CA PHE A 308 4.20 12.93 4.19
C PHE A 308 3.45 13.44 5.43
N LEU A 309 3.80 12.94 6.61
CA LEU A 309 3.22 13.38 7.89
C LEU A 309 3.36 14.88 8.11
N ASP A 310 4.55 15.45 7.86
CA ASP A 310 4.80 16.87 8.04
C ASP A 310 3.94 17.73 7.09
N ARG A 311 3.76 17.28 5.84
CA ARG A 311 2.90 17.92 4.85
C ARG A 311 1.43 17.86 5.23
N LEU A 312 0.96 16.72 5.73
CA LEU A 312 -0.42 16.59 6.23
C LEU A 312 -0.68 17.51 7.41
N LYS A 313 0.26 17.61 8.36
CA LYS A 313 0.15 18.52 9.51
C LYS A 313 0.10 19.98 9.07
N THR A 314 0.92 20.36 8.11
CA THR A 314 0.93 21.72 7.55
C THR A 314 -0.40 22.05 6.85
N TRP A 315 -0.89 21.13 6.02
CA TRP A 315 -2.17 21.31 5.35
C TRP A 315 -3.33 21.42 6.33
N LYS A 316 -3.44 20.49 7.29
CA LYS A 316 -4.48 20.52 8.33
C LYS A 316 -4.47 21.86 9.10
N THR A 317 -3.29 22.38 9.45
CA THR A 317 -3.17 23.63 10.21
C THR A 317 -3.65 24.84 9.40
N ALA A 318 -3.47 24.84 8.08
CA ALA A 318 -3.92 25.90 7.18
C ALA A 318 -5.38 25.73 6.72
N SER A 319 -6.05 24.64 7.11
CA SER A 319 -7.38 24.28 6.61
C SER A 319 -8.52 25.02 7.33
N THR A 320 -9.56 25.29 6.56
CA THR A 320 -10.86 25.78 7.01
C THR A 320 -11.95 24.84 6.50
N LEU A 321 -13.21 25.08 6.87
CA LEU A 321 -14.35 24.28 6.41
C LEU A 321 -14.39 24.07 4.87
N SER A 322 -13.90 25.04 4.11
CA SER A 322 -13.96 25.03 2.64
C SER A 322 -12.63 24.70 1.95
N THR A 323 -11.50 24.76 2.65
CA THR A 323 -10.17 24.68 2.03
C THR A 323 -9.38 23.43 2.35
N GLY A 324 -9.84 22.64 3.33
CA GLY A 324 -9.16 21.41 3.71
C GLY A 324 -9.84 20.70 4.89
N PRO A 325 -9.29 19.55 5.32
CA PRO A 325 -9.87 18.76 6.39
C PRO A 325 -9.78 19.47 7.74
N LEU A 326 -10.85 19.38 8.52
CA LEU A 326 -10.87 19.97 9.87
C LEU A 326 -10.06 19.15 10.88
N ASN A 327 -9.85 17.88 10.61
CA ASN A 327 -8.86 17.03 11.29
C ASN A 327 -8.36 15.93 10.35
N VAL A 328 -7.23 15.31 10.73
CA VAL A 328 -6.62 14.19 10.03
C VAL A 328 -6.26 13.13 11.07
N VAL A 329 -6.83 11.94 10.92
CA VAL A 329 -6.44 10.76 11.68
C VAL A 329 -5.34 10.04 10.90
N TYR A 330 -4.12 10.08 11.41
CA TYR A 330 -2.99 9.39 10.76
C TYR A 330 -3.09 7.88 10.99
N PHE A 331 -2.91 7.11 9.94
CA PHE A 331 -2.87 5.65 9.97
C PHE A 331 -1.41 5.19 9.85
N GLU A 332 -0.76 4.65 10.93
CA GLU A 332 -1.36 4.34 12.22
C GLU A 332 -0.37 4.55 13.37
N ALA A 333 -0.80 4.33 14.61
CA ALA A 333 0.04 4.52 15.80
C ALA A 333 1.21 3.53 15.86
N PHE A 334 0.92 2.24 15.81
CA PHE A 334 1.87 1.14 15.95
C PHE A 334 1.73 0.15 14.81
N ASP A 335 2.84 -0.50 14.44
CA ASP A 335 2.78 -1.65 13.52
C ASP A 335 1.85 -2.73 14.05
N GLU A 336 1.10 -3.36 13.16
CA GLU A 336 0.12 -4.39 13.44
C GLU A 336 0.46 -5.72 12.72
N PRO A 337 1.31 -6.57 13.30
CA PRO A 337 1.82 -7.78 12.63
C PRO A 337 0.75 -8.75 12.12
N TRP A 338 -0.45 -8.71 12.71
CA TRP A 338 -1.59 -9.53 12.28
C TRP A 338 -2.14 -9.17 10.90
N LYS A 339 -1.76 -8.00 10.36
CA LYS A 339 -2.12 -7.56 9.00
C LYS A 339 -1.24 -8.18 7.92
N GLY A 340 -0.18 -8.92 8.28
CA GLY A 340 0.73 -9.56 7.32
C GLY A 340 1.38 -8.53 6.38
N SER A 341 1.18 -8.67 5.08
CA SER A 341 1.75 -7.75 4.08
C SER A 341 1.18 -6.33 4.11
N ASP A 342 0.10 -6.08 4.85
CA ASP A 342 -0.45 -4.73 5.03
C ASP A 342 -0.03 -4.06 6.35
N ASP A 343 1.04 -4.54 6.97
CA ASP A 343 1.69 -3.95 8.16
C ASP A 343 2.66 -2.80 7.77
N LYS A 344 3.36 -2.24 8.76
CA LYS A 344 4.43 -1.21 8.62
C LYS A 344 3.95 0.22 8.34
N TRP A 345 2.73 0.53 8.66
CA TRP A 345 2.19 1.90 8.64
C TRP A 345 2.49 2.69 9.92
N GLY A 346 2.86 2.00 11.01
CA GLY A 346 3.02 2.55 12.34
C GLY A 346 4.01 3.72 12.41
N LEU A 347 3.68 4.73 13.21
CA LEU A 347 4.64 5.75 13.67
C LEU A 347 5.62 5.17 14.69
N PHE A 348 5.20 4.08 15.34
CA PHE A 348 6.02 3.25 16.20
C PHE A 348 6.08 1.82 15.65
N THR A 349 7.18 1.13 15.90
CA THR A 349 7.28 -0.31 15.64
C THR A 349 6.35 -1.10 16.57
N VAL A 350 6.19 -2.41 16.29
CA VAL A 350 5.46 -3.33 17.20
C VAL A 350 6.05 -3.32 18.63
N ASP A 351 7.35 -3.09 18.77
CA ASP A 351 8.06 -2.99 20.06
C ASP A 351 7.94 -1.61 20.71
N ARG A 352 7.06 -0.76 20.20
CA ARG A 352 6.78 0.60 20.72
C ARG A 352 7.98 1.54 20.66
N LYS A 353 8.86 1.33 19.67
CA LYS A 353 9.99 2.22 19.38
C LYS A 353 9.60 3.23 18.32
N ALA A 354 9.90 4.50 18.58
CA ALA A 354 9.58 5.60 17.67
C ALA A 354 10.37 5.47 16.37
N ARG A 355 9.68 5.53 15.24
CA ARG A 355 10.29 5.61 13.91
C ARG A 355 10.82 7.02 13.62
N TYR A 356 11.54 7.17 12.52
CA TYR A 356 12.16 8.43 12.10
C TYR A 356 11.20 9.64 12.14
N ALA A 357 9.94 9.45 11.82
CA ALA A 357 8.92 10.50 11.88
C ALA A 357 8.75 11.13 13.28
N LEU A 358 9.12 10.41 14.34
CA LEU A 358 8.98 10.83 15.74
C LEU A 358 10.32 10.92 16.48
N GLN A 359 11.46 10.61 15.85
CA GLN A 359 12.76 10.50 16.51
C GLN A 359 13.24 11.78 17.18
N SER A 360 12.79 12.95 16.74
CA SER A 360 13.16 14.24 17.35
C SER A 360 12.39 14.57 18.63
N ILE A 361 11.41 13.73 19.02
CA ILE A 361 10.56 14.01 20.19
C ILE A 361 11.25 13.47 21.44
N ALA A 362 11.52 14.38 22.39
CA ALA A 362 12.13 14.02 23.66
C ALA A 362 11.25 13.05 24.47
N GLY A 363 11.88 12.09 25.15
CA GLY A 363 11.20 11.10 25.98
C GLY A 363 10.72 9.85 25.24
N LEU A 364 10.90 9.77 23.92
CA LEU A 364 10.62 8.55 23.15
C LEU A 364 11.89 7.72 22.97
N THR A 365 11.76 6.40 23.13
CA THR A 365 12.79 5.44 22.71
C THR A 365 12.66 5.21 21.21
N THR A 366 13.75 5.42 20.47
CA THR A 366 13.79 5.23 19.01
C THR A 366 14.05 3.76 18.64
N ASP A 367 13.81 3.41 17.39
CA ASP A 367 14.15 2.10 16.83
C ASP A 367 15.67 1.87 16.67
N GLY A 368 16.46 2.90 16.95
CA GLY A 368 17.92 2.85 16.91
C GLY A 368 18.51 3.10 15.52
N THR A 369 17.67 3.24 14.48
CA THR A 369 18.13 3.54 13.12
C THR A 369 18.20 5.04 12.91
N THR A 370 19.31 5.52 12.35
CA THR A 370 19.48 6.92 11.94
C THR A 370 19.35 7.04 10.43
N TYR A 371 18.63 8.05 10.02
CA TYR A 371 18.44 8.37 8.60
C TYR A 371 18.86 9.82 8.34
N ALA A 372 19.52 10.08 7.21
CA ALA A 372 19.64 11.43 6.66
C ALA A 372 18.37 11.78 5.86
N SER A 373 18.07 13.06 5.71
CA SER A 373 16.96 13.49 4.84
C SER A 373 17.17 13.08 3.36
N THR A 374 18.41 12.83 2.98
CA THR A 374 18.81 12.31 1.66
C THR A 374 18.58 10.82 1.48
N ASP A 375 18.23 10.08 2.54
CA ASP A 375 17.94 8.66 2.47
C ASP A 375 16.52 8.37 1.96
N ALA A 376 15.75 9.43 1.64
CA ALA A 376 14.44 9.29 1.04
C ALA A 376 14.47 8.44 -0.23
N VAL A 377 13.57 7.48 -0.30
CA VAL A 377 13.45 6.58 -1.45
C VAL A 377 12.58 7.21 -2.53
N TYR A 378 12.99 7.05 -3.78
CA TYR A 378 12.26 7.51 -4.96
C TYR A 378 12.63 6.68 -6.18
N TYR A 379 11.75 6.64 -7.15
CA TYR A 379 12.01 5.94 -8.40
C TYR A 379 13.02 6.68 -9.27
N VAL A 380 14.07 5.98 -9.68
CA VAL A 380 15.05 6.46 -10.67
C VAL A 380 15.02 5.53 -11.86
N PRO A 381 14.32 5.89 -12.95
CA PRO A 381 14.39 5.07 -14.16
C PRO A 381 15.81 5.07 -14.68
N ALA A 382 16.28 3.92 -15.15
CA ALA A 382 17.48 3.88 -15.97
C ALA A 382 17.24 4.72 -17.22
N ALA A 383 18.21 5.53 -17.62
CA ALA A 383 18.09 6.30 -18.86
C ALA A 383 18.12 5.32 -20.04
N THR A 384 17.02 5.24 -20.79
CA THR A 384 16.88 4.33 -21.92
C THR A 384 18.04 4.50 -22.90
N GLY A 385 18.78 3.41 -23.15
CA GLY A 385 19.93 3.39 -24.05
C GLY A 385 21.26 3.87 -23.45
N SER A 386 21.27 4.51 -22.27
CA SER A 386 22.50 4.87 -21.57
C SER A 386 22.89 3.76 -20.60
N ALA A 387 24.21 3.52 -20.43
CA ALA A 387 24.69 2.57 -19.44
C ALA A 387 24.34 3.05 -18.02
N ILE A 388 23.77 2.16 -17.22
CA ILE A 388 23.43 2.45 -15.81
C ILE A 388 24.73 2.77 -15.06
N THR A 389 24.76 3.92 -14.40
CA THR A 389 25.94 4.40 -13.65
C THR A 389 25.88 4.09 -12.16
N ALA A 390 24.70 3.74 -11.65
CA ALA A 390 24.51 3.32 -10.27
C ALA A 390 25.28 2.02 -9.95
N ASN A 391 25.62 1.82 -8.69
CA ASN A 391 26.32 0.61 -8.26
C ASN A 391 25.40 -0.61 -8.14
N ARG A 392 24.08 -0.39 -8.12
CA ARG A 392 23.08 -1.45 -7.95
C ARG A 392 21.86 -1.17 -8.82
N LEU A 393 21.39 -2.22 -9.51
CA LEU A 393 20.06 -2.28 -10.11
C LEU A 393 19.21 -3.26 -9.30
N ASN A 394 18.14 -2.77 -8.67
CA ASN A 394 17.20 -3.57 -7.92
C ASN A 394 16.15 -4.15 -8.88
N VAL A 395 16.16 -5.46 -9.08
CA VAL A 395 15.21 -6.16 -9.94
C VAL A 395 14.01 -6.66 -9.12
N LEU A 396 14.28 -7.23 -7.94
CA LEU A 396 13.29 -7.73 -7.00
C LEU A 396 13.89 -7.73 -5.59
N SER A 397 13.71 -6.68 -4.83
CA SER A 397 14.12 -6.59 -3.43
C SER A 397 13.27 -5.56 -2.72
N GLU A 398 12.81 -5.88 -1.52
CA GLU A 398 12.07 -4.94 -0.65
C GLU A 398 13.02 -4.07 0.17
N THR A 399 14.29 -4.48 0.32
CA THR A 399 15.33 -3.64 0.94
C THR A 399 15.86 -2.64 -0.06
N VAL A 400 15.47 -1.38 0.10
CA VAL A 400 15.87 -0.29 -0.77
C VAL A 400 17.10 0.42 -0.20
N VAL A 401 18.12 0.59 -1.03
CA VAL A 401 19.38 1.24 -0.68
C VAL A 401 19.48 2.60 -1.38
N SER A 402 19.94 3.62 -0.66
CA SER A 402 20.11 4.96 -1.22
C SER A 402 21.01 4.94 -2.47
N GLY A 403 20.56 5.60 -3.54
CA GLY A 403 21.29 5.72 -4.80
C GLY A 403 21.25 4.49 -5.71
N GLU A 404 20.49 3.44 -5.38
CA GLU A 404 20.21 2.37 -6.34
C GLU A 404 19.26 2.85 -7.45
N VAL A 405 19.23 2.12 -8.55
CA VAL A 405 18.28 2.33 -9.64
C VAL A 405 17.38 1.12 -9.80
N PHE A 406 16.28 1.34 -10.48
CA PHE A 406 15.26 0.33 -10.79
C PHE A 406 15.15 0.17 -12.31
N PRO A 407 14.58 -0.94 -12.79
CA PRO A 407 14.31 -1.12 -14.21
C PRO A 407 13.56 0.07 -14.81
N SER A 408 13.88 0.44 -16.05
CA SER A 408 13.32 1.62 -16.73
C SER A 408 11.82 1.51 -17.05
N GLY A 409 11.25 0.32 -16.90
CA GLY A 409 9.82 0.03 -17.09
C GLY A 409 9.36 -1.11 -16.20
N ALA A 410 8.07 -1.41 -16.27
CA ALA A 410 7.48 -2.51 -15.51
C ALA A 410 8.04 -3.85 -15.99
N LEU A 411 8.55 -4.64 -15.05
CA LEU A 411 8.90 -6.03 -15.28
C LEU A 411 7.70 -6.92 -15.01
N ALA A 412 7.56 -7.94 -15.85
CA ALA A 412 6.67 -9.06 -15.61
C ALA A 412 7.52 -10.31 -15.38
N TRP A 413 7.02 -11.25 -14.61
CA TRP A 413 7.61 -12.58 -14.58
C TRP A 413 6.96 -13.45 -15.66
N ASN A 414 7.77 -14.34 -16.25
CA ASN A 414 7.32 -15.29 -17.26
C ASN A 414 7.89 -16.67 -16.95
N GLY A 415 7.02 -17.66 -16.87
CA GLY A 415 7.39 -19.05 -16.75
C GLY A 415 7.16 -19.78 -18.08
N TRP A 416 8.08 -20.63 -18.49
CA TRP A 416 7.94 -21.47 -19.68
C TRP A 416 8.29 -22.93 -19.38
N GLN A 417 7.80 -23.82 -20.22
CA GLN A 417 7.94 -25.26 -20.05
C GLN A 417 7.61 -26.03 -21.33
N ASP A 418 8.01 -27.29 -21.40
CA ASP A 418 7.60 -28.18 -22.47
C ASP A 418 6.09 -28.39 -22.49
N ALA A 419 5.55 -28.59 -23.71
CA ALA A 419 4.12 -28.73 -23.93
C ALA A 419 3.48 -29.80 -23.04
N GLY A 420 2.33 -29.49 -22.46
CA GLY A 420 1.53 -30.38 -21.63
C GLY A 420 1.90 -30.44 -20.15
N ALA A 421 2.80 -29.57 -19.68
CA ALA A 421 3.09 -29.39 -18.25
C ALA A 421 2.70 -27.97 -17.80
N THR A 422 2.50 -27.74 -16.50
CA THR A 422 2.16 -26.42 -15.95
C THR A 422 3.17 -26.04 -14.86
N ALA A 423 4.19 -25.24 -15.20
CA ALA A 423 4.96 -24.54 -14.20
C ALA A 423 4.10 -23.40 -13.65
N TYR A 424 3.99 -23.32 -12.35
CA TYR A 424 3.29 -22.23 -11.69
C TYR A 424 4.32 -21.41 -10.93
N ALA A 425 4.26 -20.11 -11.08
CA ALA A 425 4.95 -19.17 -10.22
C ALA A 425 3.90 -18.27 -9.55
N GLY A 426 4.05 -18.07 -8.26
CA GLY A 426 3.18 -17.24 -7.44
C GLY A 426 3.96 -16.52 -6.36
N GLU A 427 3.28 -15.76 -5.52
CA GLU A 427 3.90 -15.16 -4.34
C GLU A 427 3.73 -16.08 -3.12
N SER A 428 4.76 -16.13 -2.27
CA SER A 428 4.76 -16.80 -0.97
C SER A 428 4.99 -15.79 0.12
N THR A 429 4.14 -15.78 1.13
CA THR A 429 4.28 -15.00 2.37
C THR A 429 4.73 -15.86 3.55
N THR A 430 4.88 -17.17 3.35
CA THR A 430 5.31 -18.12 4.40
C THR A 430 6.78 -18.49 4.27
N GLU A 431 7.31 -18.48 3.05
CA GLU A 431 8.71 -18.75 2.75
C GLU A 431 9.32 -17.46 2.19
N VAL A 432 9.96 -16.67 3.02
CA VAL A 432 10.46 -15.32 2.71
C VAL A 432 11.96 -15.26 3.00
N GLY A 433 12.74 -14.80 2.03
CA GLY A 433 14.18 -14.62 2.13
C GLY A 433 14.57 -13.21 2.55
N GLU A 434 13.71 -12.23 2.21
CA GLU A 434 13.88 -10.82 2.54
C GLU A 434 12.52 -10.13 2.47
N GLY A 435 12.26 -9.16 3.35
CA GLY A 435 11.01 -8.40 3.34
C GLY A 435 9.81 -9.23 3.76
N SER A 436 8.71 -9.15 3.01
CA SER A 436 7.41 -9.73 3.37
C SER A 436 6.95 -10.88 2.48
N LYS A 437 7.57 -11.07 1.31
CA LYS A 437 7.20 -12.12 0.35
C LYS A 437 8.35 -12.49 -0.58
N SER A 438 8.26 -13.69 -1.14
CA SER A 438 9.14 -14.20 -2.18
C SER A 438 8.35 -14.72 -3.37
N ILE A 439 9.03 -15.08 -4.46
CA ILE A 439 8.41 -15.78 -5.60
C ILE A 439 8.53 -17.28 -5.42
N GLU A 440 7.40 -17.98 -5.46
CA GLU A 440 7.34 -19.44 -5.43
C GLU A 440 7.25 -19.99 -6.85
N ILE A 441 8.19 -20.87 -7.24
CA ILE A 441 8.24 -21.53 -8.53
C ILE A 441 8.00 -23.03 -8.33
N LEU A 442 7.11 -23.61 -9.13
CA LEU A 442 6.82 -25.03 -9.17
C LEU A 442 7.47 -25.66 -10.40
N PRO A 443 8.65 -26.30 -10.28
CA PRO A 443 9.26 -27.03 -11.39
C PRO A 443 8.37 -28.18 -11.85
N VAL A 444 8.47 -28.50 -13.13
CA VAL A 444 7.83 -29.69 -13.71
C VAL A 444 8.89 -30.72 -14.05
N PRO A 445 8.55 -32.05 -14.15
CA PRO A 445 9.50 -33.09 -14.53
C PRO A 445 9.79 -33.06 -16.04
N LYS A 446 10.04 -31.90 -16.58
CA LYS A 446 10.36 -31.58 -17.97
C LYS A 446 11.24 -30.35 -18.01
N SER A 447 11.58 -29.87 -19.21
CA SER A 447 12.23 -28.56 -19.38
C SER A 447 11.34 -27.44 -18.83
N TRP A 448 11.90 -26.57 -18.03
CA TRP A 448 11.21 -25.44 -17.43
C TRP A 448 12.15 -24.26 -17.20
N GLY A 449 11.57 -23.10 -17.04
CA GLY A 449 12.27 -21.90 -16.63
C GLY A 449 11.31 -20.82 -16.13
N TRP A 450 11.85 -19.91 -15.37
CA TRP A 450 11.16 -18.72 -14.87
C TRP A 450 12.11 -17.52 -14.93
N GLY A 451 11.60 -16.34 -15.27
CA GLY A 451 12.42 -15.14 -15.35
C GLY A 451 11.66 -13.83 -15.20
N MET A 452 12.41 -12.78 -14.87
CA MET A 452 11.94 -11.38 -14.81
C MET A 452 12.28 -10.69 -16.13
N THR A 453 11.25 -10.30 -16.88
CA THR A 453 11.39 -9.80 -18.25
C THR A 453 10.51 -8.57 -18.49
N TYR A 454 10.89 -7.75 -19.48
CA TYR A 454 10.00 -6.75 -20.01
C TYR A 454 8.88 -7.39 -20.83
N GLY A 455 7.66 -6.92 -20.65
CA GLY A 455 6.49 -7.40 -21.43
C GLY A 455 6.51 -7.04 -22.91
N SER A 456 7.49 -6.26 -23.35
CA SER A 456 7.73 -5.83 -24.72
C SER A 456 9.12 -6.22 -25.19
N ALA A 457 9.24 -6.82 -26.38
CA ALA A 457 10.52 -7.16 -27.00
C ALA A 457 11.39 -5.94 -27.37
N THR A 458 10.91 -4.74 -27.11
CA THR A 458 11.61 -3.48 -27.43
C THR A 458 12.10 -2.70 -26.21
N SER A 459 11.88 -3.23 -25.01
CA SER A 459 12.35 -2.61 -23.75
C SER A 459 13.58 -3.35 -23.24
N PHE A 460 14.65 -2.61 -23.00
CA PHE A 460 15.95 -3.16 -22.60
C PHE A 460 16.66 -2.25 -21.60
N GLU A 461 17.45 -2.85 -20.72
CA GLU A 461 18.41 -2.14 -19.89
C GLU A 461 19.83 -2.19 -20.49
N ASN A 462 20.54 -1.09 -20.37
CA ASN A 462 21.97 -1.07 -20.70
C ASN A 462 22.79 -1.39 -19.44
N LEU A 463 23.16 -2.66 -19.31
CA LEU A 463 23.94 -3.19 -18.19
C LEU A 463 25.44 -3.30 -18.49
N SER A 464 25.95 -2.54 -19.47
CA SER A 464 27.38 -2.59 -19.86
C SER A 464 28.34 -2.32 -18.69
N ASN A 465 27.92 -1.50 -17.72
CA ASN A 465 28.72 -1.19 -16.54
C ASN A 465 28.70 -2.28 -15.45
N PHE A 466 27.89 -3.33 -15.60
CA PHE A 466 27.80 -4.44 -14.65
C PHE A 466 28.63 -5.67 -15.08
N THR A 467 29.34 -5.62 -16.17
CA THR A 467 30.09 -6.76 -16.71
C THR A 467 31.15 -7.31 -15.77
N SER A 468 31.71 -6.47 -14.90
CA SER A 468 32.68 -6.86 -13.85
C SER A 468 32.04 -7.10 -12.48
N GLY A 469 30.73 -6.92 -12.36
CA GLY A 469 29.98 -7.06 -11.12
C GLY A 469 29.33 -8.44 -10.96
N HIS A 470 28.25 -8.49 -10.18
CA HIS A 470 27.56 -9.73 -9.83
C HIS A 470 26.06 -9.66 -10.07
N LEU A 471 25.49 -10.79 -10.48
CA LEU A 471 24.06 -11.08 -10.34
C LEU A 471 23.85 -11.79 -8.99
N LYS A 472 23.10 -11.15 -8.08
CA LYS A 472 22.85 -11.64 -6.73
C LYS A 472 21.38 -11.93 -6.54
N PHE A 473 21.05 -13.00 -5.80
CA PHE A 473 19.69 -13.32 -5.42
C PHE A 473 19.67 -14.28 -4.24
N LYS A 474 18.57 -14.31 -3.49
CA LYS A 474 18.33 -15.32 -2.47
C LYS A 474 17.52 -16.46 -3.07
N VAL A 475 17.82 -17.68 -2.65
CA VAL A 475 17.09 -18.87 -3.08
C VAL A 475 16.96 -19.89 -1.96
N LYS A 476 15.79 -20.53 -1.87
CA LYS A 476 15.56 -21.71 -1.04
C LYS A 476 14.98 -22.82 -1.91
N THR A 477 15.57 -24.00 -1.87
CA THR A 477 15.10 -25.16 -2.63
C THR A 477 15.70 -26.46 -2.12
N SER A 478 15.00 -27.58 -2.35
CA SER A 478 15.52 -28.94 -2.30
C SER A 478 15.59 -29.58 -3.68
N TYR A 479 15.53 -28.80 -4.75
CA TYR A 479 15.60 -29.27 -6.13
C TYR A 479 16.91 -30.04 -6.38
N PRO A 480 16.86 -31.30 -6.89
CA PRO A 480 18.06 -32.13 -7.02
C PRO A 480 18.98 -31.64 -8.12
N GLY A 481 20.28 -31.71 -7.85
CA GLY A 481 21.34 -31.52 -8.84
C GLY A 481 21.54 -30.06 -9.27
N LYS A 482 21.71 -29.88 -10.58
CA LYS A 482 22.14 -28.61 -11.18
C LYS A 482 20.96 -27.80 -11.70
N ILE A 483 21.10 -26.49 -11.64
CA ILE A 483 20.18 -25.53 -12.25
C ILE A 483 20.93 -24.60 -13.21
N GLU A 484 20.21 -23.85 -14.00
CA GLU A 484 20.72 -22.81 -14.89
C GLU A 484 20.28 -21.45 -14.36
N VAL A 485 21.21 -20.52 -14.30
CA VAL A 485 20.96 -19.12 -13.93
C VAL A 485 21.52 -18.21 -15.01
N GLY A 486 20.77 -17.16 -15.36
CA GLY A 486 21.24 -16.25 -16.40
C GLY A 486 20.34 -15.06 -16.67
N PHE A 487 20.46 -14.54 -17.88
CA PHE A 487 19.69 -13.42 -18.41
C PHE A 487 19.62 -13.51 -19.95
N LEU A 488 18.76 -12.71 -20.59
CA LEU A 488 18.64 -12.71 -22.05
C LEU A 488 18.88 -11.30 -22.59
N THR A 489 19.58 -11.23 -23.72
CA THR A 489 19.88 -9.97 -24.40
C THR A 489 19.33 -9.95 -25.84
N GLY A 490 19.14 -8.75 -26.37
CA GLY A 490 18.67 -8.53 -27.73
C GLY A 490 17.20 -8.84 -27.97
N ASP A 491 16.81 -8.73 -29.23
CA ASP A 491 15.42 -8.85 -29.69
C ASP A 491 15.28 -10.07 -30.62
N PRO A 492 14.49 -11.09 -30.24
CA PRO A 492 14.29 -12.26 -31.09
C PRO A 492 13.59 -11.96 -32.43
N THR A 493 12.79 -10.89 -32.48
CA THR A 493 12.10 -10.49 -33.73
C THR A 493 13.03 -9.85 -34.74
N ARG A 494 14.20 -9.36 -34.28
CA ARG A 494 15.24 -8.73 -35.10
C ARG A 494 16.43 -9.63 -35.34
N ASN A 495 16.36 -10.90 -34.93
CA ASN A 495 17.47 -11.85 -35.03
C ASN A 495 18.74 -11.38 -34.28
N THR A 496 18.58 -10.75 -33.11
CA THR A 496 19.68 -10.24 -32.28
C THR A 496 19.70 -10.86 -30.88
N ALA A 497 18.79 -11.78 -30.57
CA ALA A 497 18.65 -12.34 -29.23
C ALA A 497 19.74 -13.38 -28.92
N SER A 498 20.35 -13.27 -27.74
CA SER A 498 21.25 -14.27 -27.17
C SER A 498 20.73 -14.80 -25.84
N ASP A 499 20.94 -16.10 -25.61
CA ASP A 499 20.73 -16.77 -24.34
C ASP A 499 22.01 -16.75 -23.52
N VAL A 500 21.89 -16.51 -22.23
CA VAL A 500 23.04 -16.53 -21.32
C VAL A 500 22.68 -17.35 -20.10
N TYR A 501 23.13 -18.61 -20.05
CA TYR A 501 22.82 -19.53 -18.98
C TYR A 501 24.06 -20.21 -18.44
N LEU A 502 24.35 -19.96 -17.17
CA LEU A 502 25.39 -20.67 -16.42
C LEU A 502 24.74 -21.83 -15.63
N THR A 503 25.23 -23.05 -15.83
CA THR A 503 24.83 -24.18 -14.99
C THR A 503 25.60 -24.14 -13.68
N ILE A 504 24.88 -24.20 -12.54
CA ILE A 504 25.44 -24.26 -11.19
C ILE A 504 24.91 -25.45 -10.41
N GLN A 505 25.68 -25.90 -9.43
CA GLN A 505 25.32 -27.00 -8.51
C GLN A 505 25.54 -26.54 -7.06
N SER A 506 25.06 -27.32 -6.10
CA SER A 506 25.28 -27.05 -4.68
C SER A 506 26.77 -26.88 -4.37
N GLY A 507 27.10 -25.77 -3.74
CA GLY A 507 28.48 -25.32 -3.48
C GLY A 507 28.99 -24.23 -4.43
N ASP A 508 28.40 -24.07 -5.62
CA ASP A 508 28.81 -23.04 -6.58
C ASP A 508 28.20 -21.68 -6.19
N TYR A 509 29.01 -20.64 -6.11
CA TYR A 509 28.58 -19.23 -5.90
C TYR A 509 27.64 -19.00 -4.69
N GLY A 510 27.68 -19.86 -3.69
CA GLY A 510 26.80 -19.80 -2.51
C GLY A 510 25.49 -20.56 -2.68
N TYR A 511 25.19 -21.10 -3.87
CA TYR A 511 23.98 -21.90 -4.08
C TYR A 511 24.02 -23.20 -3.26
N LYS A 512 22.88 -23.51 -2.60
CA LYS A 512 22.62 -24.78 -1.93
C LYS A 512 21.22 -25.26 -2.28
N ASN A 513 21.06 -26.58 -2.26
CA ASN A 513 19.76 -27.24 -2.48
C ASN A 513 19.39 -28.12 -1.28
N ASP A 514 19.68 -27.66 -0.08
CA ASP A 514 19.43 -28.34 1.20
C ASP A 514 18.13 -27.89 1.89
N GLY A 515 17.30 -27.11 1.21
CA GLY A 515 16.05 -26.59 1.74
C GLY A 515 16.20 -25.34 2.63
N THR A 516 17.40 -24.76 2.71
CA THR A 516 17.64 -23.52 3.47
C THR A 516 17.76 -22.31 2.55
N TRP A 517 17.44 -21.11 3.05
CA TRP A 517 17.70 -19.87 2.33
C TRP A 517 19.21 -19.63 2.20
N THR A 518 19.66 -19.36 0.99
CA THR A 518 21.06 -19.02 0.69
C THR A 518 21.17 -17.81 -0.23
N GLN A 519 22.22 -17.02 -0.01
CA GLN A 519 22.57 -15.92 -0.89
C GLN A 519 23.47 -16.47 -2.01
N VAL A 520 23.03 -16.34 -3.24
CA VAL A 520 23.81 -16.64 -4.44
C VAL A 520 24.40 -15.35 -4.99
N SER A 521 25.67 -15.37 -5.37
CA SER A 521 26.39 -14.23 -5.94
C SER A 521 27.29 -14.71 -7.09
N ILE A 522 26.83 -14.50 -8.32
CA ILE A 522 27.50 -15.00 -9.52
C ILE A 522 28.18 -13.83 -10.24
N PRO A 523 29.50 -13.87 -10.52
CA PRO A 523 30.14 -12.90 -11.38
C PRO A 523 29.45 -12.85 -12.74
N VAL A 524 29.06 -11.68 -13.20
CA VAL A 524 28.43 -11.48 -14.51
C VAL A 524 29.32 -12.02 -15.63
N SER A 525 30.64 -11.88 -15.50
CA SER A 525 31.60 -12.42 -16.45
C SER A 525 31.52 -13.96 -16.58
N ALA A 526 31.25 -14.66 -15.48
CA ALA A 526 31.09 -16.13 -15.52
C ALA A 526 29.84 -16.56 -16.28
N ILE A 527 28.73 -15.82 -16.11
CA ILE A 527 27.49 -16.03 -16.86
C ILE A 527 27.74 -15.66 -18.33
N ALA A 528 28.27 -14.47 -18.61
CA ALA A 528 28.53 -13.96 -19.96
C ALA A 528 29.41 -14.88 -20.81
N ALA A 529 30.35 -15.59 -20.20
CA ALA A 529 31.21 -16.58 -20.88
C ALA A 529 30.42 -17.79 -21.44
N LYS A 530 29.13 -17.93 -21.09
CA LYS A 530 28.22 -18.99 -21.56
C LYS A 530 27.23 -18.48 -22.62
N ALA A 531 27.39 -17.27 -23.11
CA ALA A 531 26.50 -16.70 -24.12
C ALA A 531 26.47 -17.53 -25.39
N ALA A 532 25.27 -17.73 -25.92
CA ALA A 532 25.02 -18.42 -27.19
C ALA A 532 23.85 -17.72 -27.90
N PRO A 533 23.72 -17.86 -29.22
CA PRO A 533 22.50 -17.45 -29.90
C PRO A 533 21.26 -18.10 -29.27
N ALA A 534 20.20 -17.34 -29.06
CA ALA A 534 18.93 -17.89 -28.59
C ALA A 534 18.32 -18.85 -29.62
N TYR A 535 17.33 -19.62 -29.21
CA TYR A 535 16.67 -20.60 -30.10
C TYR A 535 16.17 -19.91 -31.39
N ASN A 536 16.46 -20.52 -32.52
CA ASN A 536 16.15 -20.01 -33.88
C ASN A 536 16.83 -18.67 -34.23
N GLN A 537 17.89 -18.28 -33.56
CA GLN A 537 18.67 -17.09 -33.92
C GLN A 537 19.89 -17.44 -34.79
N PRO A 538 20.40 -16.49 -35.60
CA PRO A 538 21.61 -16.69 -36.38
C PRO A 538 22.83 -17.01 -35.50
N ALA A 539 23.70 -17.93 -35.97
CA ALA A 539 24.91 -18.30 -35.26
C ALA A 539 25.90 -17.14 -35.02
N THR A 540 25.70 -16.03 -35.70
CA THR A 540 26.51 -14.80 -35.56
C THR A 540 26.06 -13.89 -34.42
N VAL A 541 24.95 -14.20 -33.77
CA VAL A 541 24.46 -13.39 -32.64
C VAL A 541 25.43 -13.51 -31.46
N THR A 542 25.80 -12.38 -30.92
CA THR A 542 26.69 -12.26 -29.75
C THR A 542 25.99 -11.55 -28.60
N LEU A 543 26.53 -11.74 -27.42
CA LEU A 543 26.05 -11.06 -26.20
C LEU A 543 26.08 -9.54 -26.37
N ASN A 544 24.98 -8.89 -26.01
CA ASN A 544 24.86 -7.43 -26.00
C ASN A 544 24.40 -6.91 -24.64
N MET A 545 25.32 -6.59 -23.75
CA MET A 545 25.02 -6.04 -22.42
C MET A 545 24.37 -4.64 -22.45
N ALA A 546 24.38 -3.96 -23.58
CA ALA A 546 23.64 -2.71 -23.75
C ALA A 546 22.14 -2.94 -24.05
N SER A 547 21.71 -4.19 -24.16
CA SER A 547 20.35 -4.55 -24.56
C SER A 547 19.87 -5.80 -23.81
N VAL A 548 19.76 -5.72 -22.48
CA VAL A 548 19.28 -6.82 -21.63
C VAL A 548 17.76 -6.71 -21.45
N GLY A 549 17.02 -7.64 -22.02
CA GLY A 549 15.54 -7.64 -22.01
C GLY A 549 14.94 -8.53 -20.93
N THR A 550 15.65 -9.60 -20.54
CA THR A 550 15.30 -10.44 -19.38
C THR A 550 16.40 -10.32 -18.35
N LEU A 551 16.09 -9.72 -17.21
CA LEU A 551 17.08 -9.33 -16.22
C LEU A 551 17.52 -10.47 -15.30
N PHE A 552 16.72 -11.53 -15.22
CA PHE A 552 17.01 -12.70 -14.39
C PHE A 552 16.27 -13.91 -14.94
N VAL A 553 16.95 -15.06 -14.95
CA VAL A 553 16.36 -16.38 -15.29
C VAL A 553 16.90 -17.43 -14.35
N ILE A 554 16.01 -18.34 -13.92
CA ILE A 554 16.33 -19.62 -13.29
C ILE A 554 15.61 -20.74 -14.05
N ALA A 555 16.32 -21.82 -14.39
CA ALA A 555 15.80 -22.84 -15.28
C ALA A 555 16.45 -24.23 -15.06
N ASP A 556 15.83 -25.26 -15.62
CA ASP A 556 16.46 -26.52 -16.03
C ASP A 556 15.92 -26.89 -17.42
N ARG A 557 16.49 -26.27 -18.45
CA ARG A 557 15.99 -26.33 -19.84
C ARG A 557 16.07 -27.70 -20.48
N TYR A 558 16.97 -28.53 -20.00
CA TYR A 558 17.24 -29.87 -20.60
C TYR A 558 17.07 -31.00 -19.62
N VAL A 559 16.40 -30.74 -18.48
CA VAL A 559 16.21 -31.73 -17.40
C VAL A 559 17.55 -32.39 -17.00
N LYS A 560 18.61 -31.57 -16.91
CA LYS A 560 20.00 -32.04 -16.66
C LYS A 560 20.16 -32.77 -15.34
N THR A 561 19.26 -32.49 -14.39
CA THR A 561 19.23 -33.14 -13.09
C THR A 561 18.53 -34.47 -13.09
N GLY A 562 17.81 -34.83 -14.17
CA GLY A 562 16.95 -35.97 -14.18
C GLY A 562 15.74 -35.86 -13.23
N ASN A 563 15.29 -34.63 -12.95
CA ASN A 563 14.17 -34.38 -12.03
C ASN A 563 12.90 -35.04 -12.52
N THR A 564 12.41 -36.04 -11.78
CA THR A 564 11.12 -36.71 -12.00
C THR A 564 10.07 -36.35 -10.97
N ALA A 565 10.44 -35.62 -9.92
CA ALA A 565 9.58 -35.28 -8.79
C ALA A 565 8.67 -34.08 -9.05
N GLY A 566 9.01 -33.24 -10.03
CA GLY A 566 8.19 -32.08 -10.43
C GLY A 566 7.89 -31.11 -9.28
N ALA A 567 6.63 -30.75 -9.17
CA ALA A 567 6.13 -29.73 -8.23
C ALA A 567 6.34 -30.02 -6.73
N THR A 568 6.85 -31.17 -6.35
CA THR A 568 7.16 -31.47 -4.95
C THR A 568 8.45 -30.80 -4.47
N GLN A 569 9.26 -30.26 -5.40
CA GLN A 569 10.55 -29.62 -5.11
C GLN A 569 10.54 -28.18 -5.63
N LYS A 570 9.95 -27.32 -4.84
CA LYS A 570 9.77 -25.90 -5.14
C LYS A 570 11.08 -25.13 -5.09
N PHE A 571 11.08 -23.99 -5.76
CA PHE A 571 11.99 -22.88 -5.49
C PHE A 571 11.22 -21.72 -4.87
N TRP A 572 11.86 -21.04 -3.95
CA TRP A 572 11.52 -19.69 -3.55
C TRP A 572 12.70 -18.80 -3.90
N VAL A 573 12.45 -17.73 -4.64
CA VAL A 573 13.46 -16.80 -5.11
C VAL A 573 13.11 -15.39 -4.62
N ASP A 574 14.14 -14.66 -4.18
CA ASP A 574 13.97 -13.36 -3.56
C ASP A 574 15.22 -12.48 -3.76
N ASP A 575 15.14 -11.19 -3.44
CA ASP A 575 16.26 -10.25 -3.38
C ASP A 575 17.15 -10.29 -4.64
N ILE A 576 16.55 -10.16 -5.84
CA ILE A 576 17.26 -10.21 -7.11
C ILE A 576 17.85 -8.85 -7.44
N GLN A 577 19.16 -8.81 -7.67
CA GLN A 577 19.91 -7.57 -7.89
C GLN A 577 21.08 -7.77 -8.85
N TRP A 578 21.40 -6.70 -9.59
CA TRP A 578 22.70 -6.55 -10.25
C TRP A 578 23.54 -5.58 -9.44
N THR A 579 24.79 -5.92 -9.16
CA THR A 579 25.72 -5.06 -8.43
C THR A 579 27.01 -4.90 -9.22
N ARG A 580 27.72 -3.77 -9.01
CA ARG A 580 29.00 -3.49 -9.67
C ARG A 580 30.19 -3.92 -8.82
N ASP A 581 29.95 -4.37 -7.59
CA ASP A 581 30.91 -4.89 -6.61
C ASP A 581 30.96 -6.42 -6.58
#